data_8c004fa485d7847e1a16eb4a624c2050
#
_entry.id   8c004fa485d7847e1a16eb4a624c2050
#
_cell.length_a   1.000
_cell.length_b   1.000
_cell.length_c   1.000
_cell.angle_alpha   90.00
_cell.angle_beta   90.00
_cell.angle_gamma   90.00
#
_symmetry.space_group_name_H-M   'P 1'
#
loop_
_entity.id
_entity.type
_entity.pdbx_description
1 polymer ?
#
loop_
_entity_poly.entity_id
_entity_poly.type
_entity_poly.pdbx_seq_one_letter_code
_entity_poly.pdbx_strand_id
1 'polypeptide(L)'
;YWSPTSIVGKYKLQMLPFEAAFAGADNWDNCIVKAEQDCLDPKPSAWTVSEVQTVITDRLKQEGGVAADYLAKRVFSGEVMNEMLVYMTENQATGSDAAYYFLENYDSWKSWVDADTAARVETEL
;
A
#
# COMPACT_ATOMS: atom_id res chain seq x y z
N TYR A 1 -5.86 -13.62 4.48
CA TYR A 1 -5.68 -12.40 5.26
C TYR A 1 -5.26 -11.24 4.34
N TRP A 2 -5.68 -10.03 4.62
CA TRP A 2 -5.27 -8.87 3.83
C TRP A 2 -3.87 -8.40 4.26
N SER A 3 -3.03 -8.04 3.31
CA SER A 3 -1.72 -7.43 3.56
C SER A 3 -1.64 -6.09 2.79
N PRO A 4 -1.03 -5.04 3.36
CA PRO A 4 -0.30 -4.97 4.64
C PRO A 4 -1.21 -4.90 5.87
N THR A 5 -0.79 -5.50 6.99
CA THR A 5 -1.44 -5.36 8.31
C THR A 5 -0.43 -5.54 9.44
N SER A 6 -0.72 -4.95 10.62
CA SER A 6 0.14 -5.09 11.79
C SER A 6 0.35 -6.55 12.22
N ILE A 7 -0.65 -7.41 12.06
CA ILE A 7 -0.55 -8.84 12.40
C ILE A 7 0.48 -9.54 11.51
N VAL A 8 0.42 -9.32 10.20
CA VAL A 8 1.38 -9.89 9.25
C VAL A 8 2.80 -9.47 9.59
N GLY A 9 3.02 -8.17 9.86
CA GLY A 9 4.33 -7.64 10.22
C GLY A 9 4.80 -8.16 11.58
N LYS A 10 3.98 -8.03 12.63
CA LYS A 10 4.32 -8.40 14.02
C LYS A 10 4.71 -9.87 14.19
N TYR A 11 3.94 -10.76 13.59
CA TYR A 11 4.16 -12.21 13.71
C TYR A 11 5.00 -12.79 12.56
N LYS A 12 5.49 -11.94 11.64
CA LYS A 12 6.28 -12.34 10.47
C LYS A 12 5.62 -13.49 9.71
N LEU A 13 4.29 -13.36 9.53
CA LEU A 13 3.52 -14.40 8.85
C LEU A 13 4.00 -14.55 7.41
N GLN A 14 4.15 -15.79 6.99
CA GLN A 14 4.52 -16.14 5.61
C GLN A 14 3.28 -16.58 4.85
N MET A 15 3.16 -16.08 3.64
CA MET A 15 2.12 -16.55 2.72
C MET A 15 2.47 -17.96 2.26
N LEU A 16 1.56 -18.91 2.49
CA LEU A 16 1.70 -20.24 1.90
C LEU A 16 1.46 -20.15 0.39
N PRO A 17 2.29 -20.82 -0.42
CA PRO A 17 2.11 -20.82 -1.86
C PRO A 17 0.78 -21.50 -2.22
N PHE A 18 -0.01 -20.87 -3.08
CA PHE A 18 -1.10 -21.55 -3.74
C PHE A 18 -0.54 -22.41 -4.87
N GLU A 19 -1.05 -23.64 -5.02
CA GLU A 19 -0.66 -24.53 -6.11
C GLU A 19 -1.18 -24.08 -7.48
N ALA A 20 -2.07 -23.08 -7.52
CA ALA A 20 -2.65 -22.52 -8.73
C ALA A 20 -2.25 -21.04 -8.90
N ALA A 21 -1.91 -20.67 -10.13
CA ALA A 21 -1.76 -19.28 -10.53
C ALA A 21 -3.14 -18.59 -10.64
N PHE A 22 -3.16 -17.26 -10.79
CA PHE A 22 -4.39 -16.52 -11.10
C PHE A 22 -4.95 -17.00 -12.45
N ALA A 23 -6.16 -17.55 -12.43
CA ALA A 23 -6.79 -18.20 -13.60
C ALA A 23 -7.46 -17.22 -14.60
N GLY A 24 -7.20 -15.92 -14.45
CA GLY A 24 -7.68 -14.86 -15.35
C GLY A 24 -8.96 -14.18 -14.88
N ALA A 25 -9.17 -12.96 -15.41
CA ALA A 25 -10.29 -12.11 -15.03
C ALA A 25 -11.65 -12.76 -15.36
N ASP A 26 -11.76 -13.45 -16.47
CA ASP A 26 -13.02 -14.10 -16.87
C ASP A 26 -13.47 -15.14 -15.85
N ASN A 27 -12.57 -16.02 -15.38
CA ASN A 27 -12.88 -16.99 -14.33
C ASN A 27 -13.18 -16.28 -12.99
N TRP A 28 -12.51 -15.16 -12.70
CA TRP A 28 -12.75 -14.38 -11.51
C TRP A 28 -14.13 -13.70 -11.53
N ASP A 29 -14.41 -12.90 -12.57
CA ASP A 29 -15.60 -12.05 -12.66
C ASP A 29 -16.87 -12.83 -12.95
N ASN A 30 -16.78 -13.89 -13.75
CA ASN A 30 -17.93 -14.65 -14.20
C ASN A 30 -18.14 -15.97 -13.43
N CYS A 31 -17.21 -16.31 -12.52
CA CYS A 31 -17.29 -17.55 -11.78
C CYS A 31 -17.03 -17.34 -10.28
N ILE A 32 -15.79 -17.00 -9.88
CA ILE A 32 -15.40 -17.02 -8.48
C ILE A 32 -16.17 -16.02 -7.62
N VAL A 33 -16.46 -14.81 -8.14
CA VAL A 33 -17.25 -13.79 -7.42
C VAL A 33 -18.75 -13.94 -7.57
N LYS A 34 -19.21 -14.93 -8.33
CA LYS A 34 -20.65 -15.23 -8.49
C LYS A 34 -21.14 -16.19 -7.42
N ALA A 35 -22.48 -16.32 -7.32
CA ALA A 35 -23.05 -17.37 -6.52
C ALA A 35 -22.72 -18.75 -7.11
N GLU A 36 -22.55 -19.77 -6.26
CA GLU A 36 -22.18 -21.13 -6.67
C GLU A 36 -23.04 -21.69 -7.80
N GLN A 37 -24.34 -21.37 -7.80
CA GLN A 37 -25.28 -21.78 -8.83
C GLN A 37 -25.04 -21.16 -10.21
N ASP A 38 -24.34 -20.05 -10.26
CA ASP A 38 -24.06 -19.30 -11.49
C ASP A 38 -22.72 -19.70 -12.12
N CYS A 39 -21.94 -20.52 -11.41
CA CYS A 39 -20.66 -21.05 -11.89
C CYS A 39 -20.57 -22.55 -11.65
N LEU A 40 -20.76 -23.35 -12.70
CA LEU A 40 -20.76 -24.81 -12.62
C LEU A 40 -19.38 -25.44 -12.71
N ASP A 41 -18.35 -24.71 -13.13
CA ASP A 41 -16.97 -25.21 -13.34
C ASP A 41 -15.93 -24.16 -12.90
N PRO A 42 -15.84 -23.85 -11.58
CA PRO A 42 -14.86 -22.90 -11.09
C PRO A 42 -13.45 -23.49 -11.19
N LYS A 43 -12.55 -22.80 -11.88
CA LYS A 43 -11.13 -23.19 -11.92
C LYS A 43 -10.41 -22.74 -10.66
N PRO A 44 -9.54 -23.58 -10.09
CA PRO A 44 -8.66 -23.15 -9.01
C PRO A 44 -7.90 -21.89 -9.41
N SER A 45 -7.87 -20.88 -8.53
CA SER A 45 -7.24 -19.61 -8.82
C SER A 45 -6.61 -19.00 -7.57
N ALA A 46 -5.40 -18.46 -7.71
CA ALA A 46 -4.86 -17.53 -6.73
C ALA A 46 -5.67 -16.22 -6.71
N TRP A 47 -5.50 -15.45 -5.66
CA TRP A 47 -6.09 -14.11 -5.54
C TRP A 47 -5.38 -13.13 -6.47
N THR A 48 -6.14 -12.17 -6.98
CA THR A 48 -5.58 -11.03 -7.71
C THR A 48 -4.95 -10.04 -6.73
N VAL A 49 -3.96 -9.31 -7.22
CA VAL A 49 -3.38 -8.16 -6.50
C VAL A 49 -4.26 -6.93 -6.76
N SER A 50 -4.60 -6.21 -5.69
CA SER A 50 -5.28 -4.92 -5.79
C SER A 50 -4.27 -3.81 -5.55
N GLU A 51 -4.13 -2.90 -6.50
CA GLU A 51 -3.26 -1.75 -6.38
C GLU A 51 -3.93 -0.64 -5.55
N VAL A 52 -3.20 -0.12 -4.57
CA VAL A 52 -3.62 1.07 -3.83
C VAL A 52 -3.14 2.31 -4.58
N GLN A 53 -4.06 3.17 -4.96
CA GLN A 53 -3.77 4.36 -5.76
C GLN A 53 -4.15 5.64 -5.01
N THR A 54 -3.38 6.71 -5.24
CA THR A 54 -3.75 8.05 -4.79
C THR A 54 -4.73 8.67 -5.79
N VAL A 55 -5.92 9.02 -5.33
CA VAL A 55 -6.94 9.70 -6.15
C VAL A 55 -6.95 11.19 -5.79
N ILE A 56 -6.84 12.03 -6.79
CA ILE A 56 -6.90 13.49 -6.65
C ILE A 56 -7.92 14.08 -7.62
N THR A 57 -8.40 15.30 -7.34
CA THR A 57 -9.28 16.02 -8.25
C THR A 57 -8.51 16.56 -9.46
N ASP A 58 -9.19 16.76 -10.59
CA ASP A 58 -8.60 17.41 -11.77
C ASP A 58 -8.06 18.80 -11.45
N ARG A 59 -8.75 19.55 -10.59
CA ARG A 59 -8.29 20.86 -10.13
C ARG A 59 -6.95 20.76 -9.40
N LEU A 60 -6.79 19.83 -8.46
CA LEU A 60 -5.52 19.63 -7.75
C LEU A 60 -4.41 19.21 -8.71
N LYS A 61 -4.72 18.37 -9.72
CA LYS A 61 -3.77 17.97 -10.75
C LYS A 61 -3.28 19.15 -11.59
N GLN A 62 -4.15 20.10 -11.90
CA GLN A 62 -3.82 21.26 -12.74
C GLN A 62 -3.19 22.43 -11.97
N GLU A 63 -3.64 22.68 -10.75
CA GLU A 63 -3.28 23.87 -9.96
C GLU A 63 -2.36 23.56 -8.78
N GLY A 64 -2.16 22.27 -8.44
CA GLY A 64 -1.48 21.83 -7.22
C GLY A 64 0.04 21.94 -7.23
N GLY A 65 0.67 22.15 -8.41
CA GLY A 65 2.12 22.32 -8.50
C GLY A 65 2.87 21.22 -7.75
N VAL A 66 3.82 21.61 -6.90
CA VAL A 66 4.67 20.67 -6.12
C VAL A 66 3.87 19.70 -5.23
N ALA A 67 2.69 20.08 -4.78
CA ALA A 67 1.84 19.18 -4.00
C ALA A 67 1.27 18.04 -4.86
N ALA A 68 0.86 18.34 -6.10
CA ALA A 68 0.42 17.33 -7.04
C ALA A 68 1.57 16.41 -7.45
N ASP A 69 2.76 16.96 -7.67
CA ASP A 69 3.99 16.19 -7.99
C ASP A 69 4.37 15.24 -6.85
N TYR A 70 4.30 15.71 -5.60
CA TYR A 70 4.51 14.87 -4.41
C TYR A 70 3.53 13.70 -4.36
N LEU A 71 2.23 13.98 -4.53
CA LEU A 71 1.20 12.94 -4.49
C LEU A 71 1.36 11.91 -5.62
N ALA A 72 1.86 12.34 -6.79
CA ALA A 72 2.13 11.45 -7.91
C ALA A 72 3.36 10.54 -7.69
N LYS A 73 4.34 11.00 -6.91
CA LYS A 73 5.59 10.27 -6.63
C LYS A 73 5.50 9.39 -5.39
N ARG A 74 4.59 9.71 -4.46
CA ARG A 74 4.50 9.04 -3.16
C ARG A 74 4.08 7.57 -3.31
N VAL A 75 5.00 6.67 -3.02
CA VAL A 75 4.79 5.23 -3.06
C VAL A 75 5.33 4.59 -1.78
N PHE A 76 4.52 3.75 -1.14
CA PHE A 76 4.96 2.92 -0.02
C PHE A 76 5.02 1.46 -0.45
N SER A 77 6.11 0.77 -0.12
CA SER A 77 6.16 -0.68 -0.26
C SER A 77 5.27 -1.35 0.78
N GLY A 78 4.79 -2.57 0.48
CA GLY A 78 4.04 -3.37 1.44
C GLY A 78 4.84 -3.68 2.71
N GLU A 79 6.16 -3.81 2.61
CA GLU A 79 7.08 -4.02 3.73
C GLU A 79 7.09 -2.82 4.67
N VAL A 80 7.35 -1.62 4.14
CA VAL A 80 7.32 -0.37 4.92
C VAL A 80 5.95 -0.17 5.56
N MET A 81 4.86 -0.43 4.86
CA MET A 81 3.53 -0.31 5.44
C MET A 81 3.29 -1.30 6.59
N ASN A 82 3.76 -2.54 6.49
CA ASN A 82 3.70 -3.50 7.59
C ASN A 82 4.49 -3.01 8.81
N GLU A 83 5.72 -2.53 8.62
CA GLU A 83 6.57 -1.99 9.69
C GLU A 83 5.92 -0.78 10.38
N MET A 84 5.36 0.15 9.61
CA MET A 84 4.64 1.30 10.14
C MET A 84 3.42 0.89 10.98
N LEU A 85 2.64 -0.09 10.51
CA LEU A 85 1.48 -0.60 11.24
C LEU A 85 1.88 -1.34 12.52
N VAL A 86 3.02 -2.04 12.52
CA VAL A 86 3.61 -2.65 13.72
C VAL A 86 4.03 -1.57 14.70
N TYR A 87 4.78 -0.56 14.26
CA TYR A 87 5.19 0.57 15.08
C TYR A 87 4.00 1.24 15.78
N MET A 88 2.95 1.56 15.01
CA MET A 88 1.73 2.17 15.55
C MET A 88 1.06 1.28 16.61
N THR A 89 1.01 -0.02 16.37
CA THR A 89 0.36 -0.97 17.30
C THR A 89 1.17 -1.15 18.60
N GLU A 90 2.48 -1.27 18.50
CA GLU A 90 3.35 -1.55 19.66
C GLU A 90 3.59 -0.33 20.54
N ASN A 91 3.58 0.86 19.93
CA ASN A 91 3.82 2.12 20.64
C ASN A 91 2.53 2.90 20.94
N GLN A 92 1.35 2.37 20.59
CA GLN A 92 0.07 3.09 20.64
C GLN A 92 0.14 4.46 19.94
N ALA A 93 0.93 4.50 18.87
CA ALA A 93 1.26 5.70 18.14
C ALA A 93 0.10 6.18 17.25
N THR A 94 -0.04 7.49 17.14
CA THR A 94 -0.96 8.14 16.22
C THR A 94 -0.42 8.10 14.79
N GLY A 95 -1.24 8.51 13.81
CA GLY A 95 -0.77 8.68 12.42
C GLY A 95 0.32 9.75 12.30
N SER A 96 0.30 10.78 13.14
CA SER A 96 1.36 11.80 13.19
C SER A 96 2.68 11.22 13.70
N ASP A 97 2.65 10.46 14.79
CA ASP A 97 3.84 9.80 15.33
C ASP A 97 4.45 8.84 14.29
N ALA A 98 3.60 8.11 13.60
CA ALA A 98 4.03 7.22 12.51
C ALA A 98 4.66 8.00 11.34
N ALA A 99 4.14 9.17 11.00
CA ALA A 99 4.72 10.01 9.96
C ALA A 99 6.11 10.53 10.34
N TYR A 100 6.31 11.00 11.58
CA TYR A 100 7.63 11.37 12.07
C TYR A 100 8.60 10.20 12.08
N TYR A 101 8.16 9.06 12.62
CA TYR A 101 8.97 7.84 12.62
C TYR A 101 9.40 7.44 11.20
N PHE A 102 8.49 7.54 10.21
CA PHE A 102 8.81 7.25 8.82
C PHE A 102 9.86 8.23 8.26
N LEU A 103 9.69 9.52 8.49
CA LEU A 103 10.62 10.54 8.00
C LEU A 103 12.03 10.39 8.60
N GLU A 104 12.13 9.98 9.87
CA GLU A 104 13.40 9.78 10.58
C GLU A 104 14.12 8.47 10.18
N ASN A 105 13.39 7.41 9.86
CA ASN A 105 13.96 6.06 9.70
C ASN A 105 14.04 5.57 8.26
N TYR A 106 13.43 6.28 7.29
CA TYR A 106 13.44 5.88 5.89
C TYR A 106 13.86 7.04 4.98
N ASP A 107 14.64 6.73 3.94
CA ASP A 107 15.10 7.73 2.96
C ASP A 107 14.22 7.81 1.71
N SER A 108 13.28 6.90 1.52
CA SER A 108 12.46 6.81 0.30
C SER A 108 11.67 8.08 0.01
N TRP A 109 11.20 8.79 1.05
CA TRP A 109 10.47 10.04 0.93
C TRP A 109 11.26 11.17 0.27
N LYS A 110 12.60 11.15 0.39
CA LYS A 110 13.48 12.17 -0.22
C LYS A 110 13.34 12.22 -1.74
N SER A 111 13.00 11.09 -2.37
CA SER A 111 12.76 11.02 -3.81
C SER A 111 11.39 11.61 -4.23
N TRP A 112 10.50 11.87 -3.29
CA TRP A 112 9.15 12.38 -3.59
C TRP A 112 9.09 13.91 -3.65
N VAL A 113 10.12 14.58 -3.15
CA VAL A 113 10.23 16.04 -3.07
C VAL A 113 11.52 16.50 -3.77
N ASP A 114 11.69 17.81 -3.97
CA ASP A 114 12.94 18.39 -4.41
C ASP A 114 13.98 18.42 -3.27
N ALA A 115 15.26 18.60 -3.65
CA ALA A 115 16.37 18.55 -2.71
C ALA A 115 16.31 19.65 -1.62
N ASP A 116 15.82 20.84 -1.97
CA ASP A 116 15.71 21.94 -1.01
C ASP A 116 14.60 21.65 0.02
N THR A 117 13.50 21.08 -0.43
CA THR A 117 12.41 20.63 0.45
C THR A 117 12.90 19.49 1.35
N ALA A 118 13.63 18.51 0.82
CA ALA A 118 14.19 17.42 1.61
C ALA A 118 15.12 17.94 2.72
N ALA A 119 16.05 18.84 2.38
CA ALA A 119 16.96 19.44 3.36
C ALA A 119 16.26 20.23 4.46
N ARG A 120 15.16 20.92 4.12
CA ARG A 120 14.33 21.63 5.12
C ARG A 120 13.64 20.67 6.07
N VAL A 121 13.05 19.59 5.55
CA VAL A 121 12.41 18.56 6.37
C VAL A 121 13.44 17.93 7.32
N GLU A 122 14.62 17.56 6.84
CA GLU A 122 15.71 17.02 7.68
C GLU A 122 16.16 17.96 8.79
N THR A 123 16.02 19.27 8.60
CA THR A 123 16.41 20.27 9.61
C THR A 123 15.34 20.39 10.72
N GLU A 124 14.08 20.07 10.41
CA GLU A 124 12.95 20.19 11.34
C GLU A 124 12.62 18.88 12.08
N LEU A 125 13.21 17.75 11.65
CA LEU A 125 13.11 16.45 12.33
C LEU A 125 14.03 16.39 13.56
#